data_4d37810fd1eae6c0526ed551785200b7
#
_entry.id   4d37810fd1eae6c0526ed551785200b7
#
_cell.length_a   1.000
_cell.length_b   1.000
_cell.length_c   1.000
_cell.angle_alpha   90.00
_cell.angle_beta   90.00
_cell.angle_gamma   90.00
#
_symmetry.space_group_name_H-M   'P 1'
#
loop_
_entity.id
_entity.type
_entity.pdbx_description
1 polymer ?
#
loop_
_entity_poly.entity_id
_entity_poly.type
_entity_poly.pdbx_seq_one_letter_code
_entity_poly.pdbx_strand_id
1 'polypeptide(L)'
;MSPVVLLSFIIGYFLMLIVVSYYTSRNSTDNSTFFIANRSSKWYLVAFGMIGTALSGVTFISVPGEVGNLAGSQFRYFQFVLGNAVGYFLVAGILLPLYYKMHLISIYEVIERTLGKVSHKTAAAIFLVSRTIGSSFRLYLVAIVLQRFIFNEMGVPFWLTIVICLLLIWGYTFRGGLKTIIITDSLQTIFLVASVFLSIYFICSSLHMNIGEAFHSIKNSHYSKIFFTNNFVTNKFHFTKQFIGGIFVTIGMFGLDQDLMQKNLSCKNLKEAQKNMLSFTFVFVIINLFFLSVGALLYIYAHREGIAIPLDEVTHKPRTDYLFPEIALNYFKGVPAVVFMLGLTAATFATTDSGLTA
;
A
#
# COMPACT_ATOMS: atom_id res chain seq x y z
N MET A 1 17.73 -11.66 15.05
CA MET A 1 17.66 -12.78 14.08
C MET A 1 18.76 -12.54 13.06
N SER A 2 19.41 -13.58 12.52
CA SER A 2 20.46 -13.28 11.55
C SER A 2 19.88 -12.73 10.23
N PRO A 3 20.53 -11.78 9.55
CA PRO A 3 20.10 -11.23 8.25
C PRO A 3 19.88 -12.32 7.19
N VAL A 4 20.71 -13.38 7.23
CA VAL A 4 20.60 -14.51 6.30
C VAL A 4 19.29 -15.26 6.46
N VAL A 5 18.78 -15.42 7.68
CA VAL A 5 17.49 -16.07 7.93
C VAL A 5 16.34 -15.20 7.43
N LEU A 6 16.36 -13.88 7.70
CA LEU A 6 15.35 -12.95 7.17
C LEU A 6 15.35 -12.96 5.63
N LEU A 7 16.54 -12.92 5.02
CA LEU A 7 16.69 -12.98 3.57
C LEU A 7 16.14 -14.30 2.99
N SER A 8 16.34 -15.43 3.67
CA SER A 8 15.82 -16.74 3.21
C SER A 8 14.28 -16.77 3.14
N PHE A 9 13.59 -16.13 4.10
CA PHE A 9 12.13 -15.99 4.06
C PHE A 9 11.68 -15.09 2.92
N ILE A 10 12.38 -13.98 2.66
CA ILE A 10 12.11 -13.08 1.54
C ILE A 10 12.30 -13.82 0.21
N ILE A 11 13.40 -14.55 0.05
CA ILE A 11 13.66 -15.35 -1.16
C ILE A 11 12.58 -16.43 -1.34
N GLY A 12 12.21 -17.16 -0.28
CA GLY A 12 11.12 -18.12 -0.32
C GLY A 12 9.79 -17.52 -0.76
N TYR A 13 9.47 -16.34 -0.26
CA TYR A 13 8.30 -15.57 -0.67
C TYR A 13 8.35 -15.22 -2.18
N PHE A 14 9.49 -14.74 -2.69
CA PHE A 14 9.64 -14.45 -4.12
C PHE A 14 9.57 -15.69 -5.01
N LEU A 15 10.19 -16.80 -4.58
CA LEU A 15 10.07 -18.05 -5.30
C LEU A 15 8.61 -18.49 -5.42
N MET A 16 7.84 -18.35 -4.35
CA MET A 16 6.39 -18.60 -4.38
C MET A 16 5.68 -17.70 -5.40
N LEU A 17 5.95 -16.38 -5.45
CA LEU A 17 5.38 -15.48 -6.43
C LEU A 17 5.77 -15.86 -7.87
N ILE A 18 7.02 -16.23 -8.11
CA ILE A 18 7.51 -16.69 -9.42
C ILE A 18 6.77 -17.96 -9.86
N VAL A 19 6.61 -18.93 -8.95
CA VAL A 19 5.87 -20.17 -9.22
C VAL A 19 4.40 -19.86 -9.58
N VAL A 20 3.73 -19.02 -8.80
CA VAL A 20 2.36 -18.59 -9.07
C VAL A 20 2.28 -17.88 -10.41
N SER A 21 3.20 -16.95 -10.69
CA SER A 21 3.28 -16.23 -11.97
C SER A 21 3.46 -17.19 -13.14
N TYR A 22 4.35 -18.17 -13.03
CA TYR A 22 4.59 -19.17 -14.06
C TYR A 22 3.33 -19.97 -14.42
N TYR A 23 2.59 -20.45 -13.41
CA TYR A 23 1.35 -21.21 -13.64
C TYR A 23 0.21 -20.37 -14.20
N THR A 24 0.11 -19.11 -13.79
CA THR A 24 -0.98 -18.22 -14.22
C THR A 24 -0.75 -17.58 -15.57
N SER A 25 0.52 -17.43 -16.00
CA SER A 25 0.88 -16.80 -17.28
C SER A 25 0.82 -17.73 -18.49
N ARG A 26 0.69 -19.04 -18.29
CA ARG A 26 0.74 -20.06 -19.39
C ARG A 26 -0.24 -19.83 -20.54
N ASN A 27 -1.34 -19.11 -20.30
CA ASN A 27 -2.41 -18.88 -21.28
C ASN A 27 -2.54 -17.41 -21.72
N SER A 28 -1.55 -16.57 -21.45
CA SER A 28 -1.59 -15.13 -21.80
C SER A 28 -0.89 -14.90 -23.15
N THR A 29 -1.60 -15.13 -24.24
CA THR A 29 -1.00 -15.03 -25.59
C THR A 29 -1.45 -13.80 -26.38
N ASP A 30 -2.45 -13.03 -25.89
CA ASP A 30 -3.06 -11.94 -26.64
C ASP A 30 -3.04 -10.62 -25.85
N ASN A 31 -2.94 -9.48 -26.55
CA ASN A 31 -2.90 -8.15 -25.94
C ASN A 31 -4.10 -7.85 -25.04
N SER A 32 -5.31 -8.27 -25.42
CA SER A 32 -6.51 -8.09 -24.61
C SER A 32 -6.45 -8.90 -23.30
N THR A 33 -5.85 -10.09 -23.34
CA THR A 33 -5.59 -10.89 -22.13
C THR A 33 -4.55 -10.23 -21.25
N PHE A 34 -3.53 -9.63 -21.85
CA PHE A 34 -2.44 -8.99 -21.11
C PHE A 34 -2.92 -7.74 -20.37
N PHE A 35 -3.63 -6.81 -21.02
CA PHE A 35 -3.99 -5.51 -20.46
C PHE A 35 -5.29 -5.49 -19.64
N ILE A 36 -6.31 -6.26 -20.01
CA ILE A 36 -7.62 -6.24 -19.34
C ILE A 36 -8.14 -7.62 -18.95
N ALA A 37 -7.28 -8.67 -18.98
CA ALA A 37 -7.63 -10.04 -18.63
C ALA A 37 -8.92 -10.53 -19.33
N ASN A 38 -9.17 -10.10 -20.58
CA ASN A 38 -10.40 -10.36 -21.36
C ASN A 38 -11.70 -10.01 -20.61
N ARG A 39 -11.66 -9.09 -19.65
CA ARG A 39 -12.79 -8.75 -18.76
C ARG A 39 -13.39 -9.97 -18.08
N SER A 40 -12.58 -10.92 -17.67
CA SER A 40 -13.01 -12.17 -17.06
C SER A 40 -12.65 -12.29 -15.57
N SER A 41 -12.06 -11.25 -15.00
CA SER A 41 -11.63 -11.24 -13.61
C SER A 41 -12.83 -11.23 -12.65
N LYS A 42 -12.76 -12.09 -11.62
CA LYS A 42 -13.79 -12.13 -10.60
C LYS A 42 -13.67 -10.92 -9.69
N TRP A 43 -14.73 -10.17 -9.50
CA TRP A 43 -14.75 -8.90 -8.77
C TRP A 43 -14.14 -8.99 -7.36
N TYR A 44 -14.35 -10.08 -6.64
CA TYR A 44 -13.82 -10.24 -5.28
C TYR A 44 -12.29 -10.45 -5.25
N LEU A 45 -11.71 -11.11 -6.27
CA LEU A 45 -10.26 -11.22 -6.39
C LEU A 45 -9.65 -9.85 -6.75
N VAL A 46 -10.32 -9.11 -7.63
CA VAL A 46 -9.87 -7.75 -7.98
C VAL A 46 -9.94 -6.84 -6.75
N ALA A 47 -11.05 -6.87 -5.98
CA ALA A 47 -11.21 -6.08 -4.77
C ALA A 47 -10.10 -6.38 -3.76
N PHE A 48 -9.82 -7.65 -3.55
CA PHE A 48 -8.80 -8.08 -2.60
C PHE A 48 -7.39 -7.71 -3.07
N GLY A 49 -7.04 -7.94 -4.34
CA GLY A 49 -5.75 -7.53 -4.91
C GLY A 49 -5.56 -6.01 -4.91
N MET A 50 -6.62 -5.22 -5.17
CA MET A 50 -6.56 -3.76 -5.09
C MET A 50 -6.21 -3.23 -3.70
N ILE A 51 -6.54 -3.96 -2.63
CA ILE A 51 -6.13 -3.59 -1.27
C ILE A 51 -4.61 -3.56 -1.16
N GLY A 52 -3.92 -4.61 -1.62
CA GLY A 52 -2.45 -4.68 -1.63
C GLY A 52 -1.81 -3.57 -2.45
N THR A 53 -2.39 -3.26 -3.63
CA THR A 53 -1.90 -2.17 -4.48
C THR A 53 -2.14 -0.79 -3.88
N ALA A 54 -3.25 -0.57 -3.18
CA ALA A 54 -3.59 0.70 -2.55
C ALA A 54 -2.82 0.94 -1.26
N LEU A 55 -2.56 -0.12 -0.49
CA LEU A 55 -1.82 -0.09 0.77
C LEU A 55 -0.34 -0.39 0.50
N SER A 56 0.38 0.62 0.08
CA SER A 56 1.82 0.50 -0.24
C SER A 56 2.68 0.26 1.00
N GLY A 57 3.95 -0.12 0.80
CA GLY A 57 4.95 -0.18 1.87
C GLY A 57 5.12 1.13 2.64
N VAL A 58 4.87 2.28 1.97
CA VAL A 58 4.79 3.59 2.65
C VAL A 58 3.66 3.59 3.67
N THR A 59 2.46 3.15 3.29
CA THR A 59 1.31 3.05 4.21
C THR A 59 1.65 2.13 5.39
N PHE A 60 2.31 1.00 5.10
CA PHE A 60 2.66 -0.01 6.11
C PHE A 60 3.58 0.54 7.22
N ILE A 61 4.51 1.43 6.87
CA ILE A 61 5.48 2.00 7.80
C ILE A 61 5.02 3.38 8.32
N SER A 62 4.63 4.27 7.40
CA SER A 62 4.44 5.68 7.73
C SER A 62 3.12 5.96 8.43
N VAL A 63 2.03 5.22 8.13
CA VAL A 63 0.75 5.44 8.83
C VAL A 63 0.85 5.10 10.31
N PRO A 64 1.42 3.95 10.73
CA PRO A 64 1.72 3.71 12.13
C PRO A 64 2.72 4.71 12.72
N GLY A 65 3.78 5.06 11.99
CA GLY A 65 4.81 5.99 12.43
C GLY A 65 4.29 7.39 12.72
N GLU A 66 3.36 7.88 11.91
CA GLU A 66 2.78 9.23 12.06
C GLU A 66 1.92 9.39 13.31
N VAL A 67 1.38 8.33 13.91
CA VAL A 67 0.45 8.42 15.05
C VAL A 67 1.04 9.18 16.22
N GLY A 68 2.29 8.95 16.55
CA GLY A 68 2.98 9.62 17.66
C GLY A 68 3.97 10.70 17.23
N ASN A 69 3.88 11.22 16.01
CA ASN A 69 4.72 12.31 15.55
C ASN A 69 4.58 13.52 16.50
N LEU A 70 5.70 14.17 16.80
CA LEU A 70 5.80 15.35 17.70
C LEU A 70 4.84 16.50 17.31
N ALA A 71 4.41 16.56 16.04
CA ALA A 71 3.40 17.51 15.57
C ALA A 71 1.96 17.16 15.99
N GLY A 72 1.75 16.13 16.83
CA GLY A 72 0.42 15.74 17.33
C GLY A 72 -0.45 15.06 16.29
N SER A 73 0.11 14.10 15.53
CA SER A 73 -0.60 13.48 14.43
C SER A 73 -1.78 12.61 14.84
N GLN A 74 -1.67 11.83 15.92
CA GLN A 74 -2.75 11.00 16.45
C GLN A 74 -3.45 10.21 15.32
N PHE A 75 -4.77 10.02 15.35
CA PHE A 75 -5.53 9.36 14.28
C PHE A 75 -6.02 10.32 13.18
N ARG A 76 -5.41 11.48 13.02
CA ARG A 76 -5.84 12.49 12.02
C ARG A 76 -5.87 11.96 10.58
N TYR A 77 -4.96 11.03 10.21
CA TYR A 77 -4.94 10.44 8.87
C TYR A 77 -6.29 9.77 8.53
N PHE A 78 -7.04 9.31 9.54
CA PHE A 78 -8.34 8.72 9.32
C PHE A 78 -9.36 9.71 8.71
N GLN A 79 -9.23 11.01 8.97
CA GLN A 79 -10.04 12.04 8.32
C GLN A 79 -9.86 12.03 6.78
N PHE A 80 -8.60 11.87 6.35
CA PHE A 80 -8.26 11.74 4.93
C PHE A 80 -8.81 10.44 4.34
N VAL A 81 -8.72 9.32 5.07
CA VAL A 81 -9.28 8.01 4.68
C VAL A 81 -10.81 8.08 4.50
N LEU A 82 -11.52 8.81 5.36
CA LEU A 82 -12.96 9.05 5.18
C LEU A 82 -13.26 9.84 3.90
N GLY A 83 -12.43 10.82 3.58
CA GLY A 83 -12.50 11.52 2.29
C GLY A 83 -12.25 10.59 1.10
N ASN A 84 -11.25 9.72 1.20
CA ASN A 84 -10.97 8.71 0.18
C ASN A 84 -12.19 7.81 -0.07
N ALA A 85 -12.88 7.39 0.99
CA ALA A 85 -14.08 6.57 0.86
C ALA A 85 -15.15 7.24 -0.01
N VAL A 86 -15.42 8.53 0.22
CA VAL A 86 -16.34 9.30 -0.63
C VAL A 86 -15.82 9.41 -2.05
N GLY A 87 -14.52 9.64 -2.24
CA GLY A 87 -13.88 9.65 -3.56
C GLY A 87 -14.08 8.33 -4.32
N TYR A 88 -13.95 7.18 -3.66
CA TYR A 88 -14.21 5.87 -4.27
C TYR A 88 -15.69 5.69 -4.68
N PHE A 89 -16.64 6.18 -3.88
CA PHE A 89 -18.05 6.19 -4.29
C PHE A 89 -18.28 7.04 -5.54
N LEU A 90 -17.63 8.20 -5.65
CA LEU A 90 -17.71 9.03 -6.84
C LEU A 90 -17.08 8.35 -8.07
N VAL A 91 -15.93 7.69 -7.91
CA VAL A 91 -15.32 6.88 -8.97
C VAL A 91 -16.26 5.76 -9.41
N ALA A 92 -16.86 5.03 -8.47
CA ALA A 92 -17.79 3.94 -8.76
C ALA A 92 -19.08 4.40 -9.44
N GLY A 93 -19.61 5.58 -9.06
CA GLY A 93 -20.87 6.10 -9.58
C GLY A 93 -20.77 6.92 -10.84
N ILE A 94 -19.62 7.57 -11.10
CA ILE A 94 -19.46 8.51 -12.21
C ILE A 94 -18.44 7.98 -13.24
N LEU A 95 -17.21 7.69 -12.81
CA LEU A 95 -16.13 7.36 -13.76
C LEU A 95 -16.24 5.95 -14.32
N LEU A 96 -16.54 4.94 -13.49
CA LEU A 96 -16.72 3.58 -13.98
C LEU A 96 -17.84 3.44 -15.01
N PRO A 97 -19.06 4.02 -14.83
CA PRO A 97 -20.08 4.03 -15.87
C PRO A 97 -19.61 4.64 -17.17
N LEU A 98 -18.88 5.77 -17.12
CA LEU A 98 -18.32 6.41 -18.29
C LEU A 98 -17.36 5.49 -19.04
N TYR A 99 -16.42 4.89 -18.35
CA TYR A 99 -15.39 4.03 -18.96
C TYR A 99 -15.97 2.73 -19.55
N TYR A 100 -16.92 2.12 -18.85
CA TYR A 100 -17.61 0.93 -19.36
C TYR A 100 -18.48 1.22 -20.59
N LYS A 101 -19.18 2.37 -20.61
CA LYS A 101 -19.99 2.81 -21.77
C LYS A 101 -19.12 3.05 -23.02
N MET A 102 -17.91 3.54 -22.82
CA MET A 102 -16.97 3.82 -23.92
C MET A 102 -16.15 2.59 -24.37
N HIS A 103 -16.29 1.45 -23.68
CA HIS A 103 -15.54 0.20 -23.96
C HIS A 103 -14.02 0.36 -23.97
N LEU A 104 -13.47 1.18 -23.08
CA LEU A 104 -12.06 1.55 -23.04
C LEU A 104 -11.15 0.38 -22.62
N ILE A 105 -9.95 0.36 -23.18
CA ILE A 105 -8.81 -0.45 -22.72
C ILE A 105 -7.92 0.41 -21.83
N SER A 106 -7.71 1.67 -22.24
CA SER A 106 -6.98 2.67 -21.46
C SER A 106 -7.88 3.86 -21.14
N ILE A 107 -7.79 4.38 -19.93
CA ILE A 107 -8.53 5.59 -19.54
C ILE A 107 -8.12 6.80 -20.37
N TYR A 108 -6.91 6.81 -20.91
CA TYR A 108 -6.41 7.92 -21.74
C TYR A 108 -7.06 7.97 -23.14
N GLU A 109 -7.74 6.90 -23.58
CA GLU A 109 -8.58 6.95 -24.78
C GLU A 109 -9.74 7.97 -24.66
N VAL A 110 -10.21 8.26 -23.43
CA VAL A 110 -11.18 9.36 -23.22
C VAL A 110 -10.60 10.68 -23.70
N ILE A 111 -9.34 10.93 -23.33
CA ILE A 111 -8.64 12.16 -23.71
C ILE A 111 -8.45 12.22 -25.22
N GLU A 112 -8.11 11.09 -25.86
CA GLU A 112 -7.97 11.04 -27.32
C GLU A 112 -9.27 11.39 -28.03
N ARG A 113 -10.39 10.80 -27.59
CA ARG A 113 -11.71 11.00 -28.20
C ARG A 113 -12.30 12.38 -27.95
N THR A 114 -11.91 13.07 -26.86
CA THR A 114 -12.45 14.38 -26.46
C THR A 114 -11.53 15.55 -26.84
N LEU A 115 -10.22 15.39 -26.65
CA LEU A 115 -9.23 16.46 -26.79
C LEU A 115 -8.17 16.18 -27.89
N GLY A 116 -8.26 15.03 -28.55
CA GLY A 116 -7.41 14.65 -29.68
C GLY A 116 -6.08 14.00 -29.29
N LYS A 117 -5.35 13.53 -30.33
CA LYS A 117 -4.14 12.70 -30.21
C LYS A 117 -2.97 13.38 -29.48
N VAL A 118 -2.80 14.69 -29.60
CA VAL A 118 -1.71 15.42 -28.94
C VAL A 118 -1.93 15.39 -27.43
N SER A 119 -3.13 15.69 -26.99
CA SER A 119 -3.49 15.66 -25.56
C SER A 119 -3.37 14.25 -24.96
N HIS A 120 -3.74 13.20 -25.72
CA HIS A 120 -3.54 11.81 -25.32
C HIS A 120 -2.06 11.47 -25.09
N LYS A 121 -1.18 11.80 -26.04
CA LYS A 121 0.27 11.57 -25.90
C LYS A 121 0.88 12.33 -24.73
N THR A 122 0.45 13.57 -24.53
CA THR A 122 0.90 14.41 -23.39
C THR A 122 0.46 13.78 -22.07
N ALA A 123 -0.79 13.35 -21.95
CA ALA A 123 -1.28 12.69 -20.74
C ALA A 123 -0.56 11.37 -20.45
N ALA A 124 -0.31 10.56 -21.48
CA ALA A 124 0.46 9.31 -21.34
C ALA A 124 1.91 9.59 -20.91
N ALA A 125 2.57 10.59 -21.45
CA ALA A 125 3.92 10.99 -21.04
C ALA A 125 3.95 11.47 -19.57
N ILE A 126 2.99 12.29 -19.16
CA ILE A 126 2.86 12.74 -17.77
C ILE A 126 2.62 11.55 -16.83
N PHE A 127 1.78 10.60 -17.23
CA PHE A 127 1.56 9.36 -16.47
C PHE A 127 2.85 8.58 -16.26
N LEU A 128 3.61 8.34 -17.33
CA LEU A 128 4.88 7.59 -17.24
C LEU A 128 5.86 8.27 -16.27
N VAL A 129 6.05 9.57 -16.39
CA VAL A 129 6.95 10.33 -15.51
C VAL A 129 6.45 10.28 -14.06
N SER A 130 5.18 10.58 -13.84
CA SER A 130 4.55 10.58 -12.51
C SER A 130 4.63 9.20 -11.87
N ARG A 131 4.36 8.14 -12.64
CA ARG A 131 4.37 6.76 -12.16
C ARG A 131 5.78 6.29 -11.81
N THR A 132 6.77 6.61 -12.65
CA THR A 132 8.18 6.29 -12.39
C THR A 132 8.64 6.95 -11.09
N ILE A 133 8.40 8.25 -10.92
CA ILE A 133 8.78 8.98 -9.71
C ILE A 133 8.05 8.40 -8.48
N GLY A 134 6.72 8.21 -8.56
CA GLY A 134 5.93 7.68 -7.45
C GLY A 134 6.34 6.26 -7.03
N SER A 135 6.62 5.38 -7.98
CA SER A 135 7.10 4.02 -7.71
C SER A 135 8.51 4.02 -7.13
N SER A 136 9.38 4.92 -7.59
CA SER A 136 10.74 5.07 -7.06
C SER A 136 10.73 5.48 -5.58
N PHE A 137 9.88 6.43 -5.17
CA PHE A 137 9.73 6.81 -3.76
C PHE A 137 9.24 5.67 -2.88
N ARG A 138 8.29 4.88 -3.36
CA ARG A 138 7.76 3.72 -2.63
C ARG A 138 8.83 2.64 -2.45
N LEU A 139 9.54 2.31 -3.53
CA LEU A 139 10.62 1.34 -3.51
C LEU A 139 11.77 1.80 -2.60
N TYR A 140 12.12 3.09 -2.65
CA TYR A 140 13.19 3.69 -1.84
C TYR A 140 12.97 3.47 -0.33
N LEU A 141 11.75 3.70 0.18
CA LEU A 141 11.46 3.51 1.60
C LEU A 141 11.67 2.07 2.06
N VAL A 142 11.30 1.10 1.23
CA VAL A 142 11.52 -0.31 1.57
C VAL A 142 12.96 -0.72 1.38
N ALA A 143 13.61 -0.24 0.32
CA ALA A 143 15.03 -0.49 0.09
C ALA A 143 15.89 0.01 1.26
N ILE A 144 15.55 1.15 1.87
CA ILE A 144 16.25 1.63 3.09
C ILE A 144 16.07 0.66 4.27
N VAL A 145 14.87 0.14 4.48
CA VAL A 145 14.63 -0.83 5.57
C VAL A 145 15.41 -2.13 5.31
N LEU A 146 15.34 -2.66 4.08
CA LEU A 146 16.13 -3.84 3.70
C LEU A 146 17.63 -3.58 3.83
N GLN A 147 18.10 -2.41 3.42
CA GLN A 147 19.50 -2.03 3.55
C GLN A 147 19.93 -1.98 5.00
N ARG A 148 19.19 -1.24 5.83
CA ARG A 148 19.55 -1.03 7.23
C ARG A 148 19.56 -2.32 8.05
N PHE A 149 18.59 -3.18 7.87
CA PHE A 149 18.39 -4.34 8.74
C PHE A 149 18.88 -5.68 8.16
N ILE A 150 19.23 -5.73 6.87
CA ILE A 150 19.71 -6.95 6.22
C ILE A 150 21.03 -6.70 5.51
N PHE A 151 21.06 -5.82 4.53
CA PHE A 151 22.16 -5.72 3.59
C PHE A 151 23.38 -4.96 4.12
N ASN A 152 23.21 -4.02 5.08
CA ASN A 152 24.35 -3.37 5.73
C ASN A 152 25.25 -4.35 6.47
N GLU A 153 24.67 -5.32 7.20
CA GLU A 153 25.46 -6.36 7.89
C GLU A 153 26.17 -7.32 6.91
N MET A 154 25.68 -7.39 5.66
CA MET A 154 26.28 -8.19 4.59
C MET A 154 27.28 -7.39 3.73
N GLY A 155 27.50 -6.11 4.02
CA GLY A 155 28.40 -5.25 3.26
C GLY A 155 27.91 -4.93 1.84
N VAL A 156 26.62 -5.08 1.55
CA VAL A 156 26.04 -4.83 0.23
C VAL A 156 25.79 -3.32 0.06
N PRO A 157 26.26 -2.68 -1.01
CA PRO A 157 26.02 -1.25 -1.25
C PRO A 157 24.56 -0.98 -1.64
N PHE A 158 24.02 0.18 -1.26
CA PHE A 158 22.61 0.53 -1.42
C PHE A 158 22.12 0.43 -2.88
N TRP A 159 22.92 0.85 -3.87
CA TRP A 159 22.52 0.73 -5.27
C TRP A 159 22.26 -0.72 -5.70
N LEU A 160 23.03 -1.67 -5.16
CA LEU A 160 22.84 -3.10 -5.45
C LEU A 160 21.55 -3.65 -4.79
N THR A 161 21.20 -3.17 -3.61
CA THR A 161 19.90 -3.46 -2.97
C THR A 161 18.73 -3.05 -3.87
N ILE A 162 18.79 -1.85 -4.46
CA ILE A 162 17.75 -1.39 -5.41
C ILE A 162 17.70 -2.30 -6.64
N VAL A 163 18.85 -2.64 -7.22
CA VAL A 163 18.92 -3.53 -8.40
C VAL A 163 18.33 -4.91 -8.07
N ILE A 164 18.68 -5.48 -6.92
CA ILE A 164 18.11 -6.77 -6.47
C ILE A 164 16.59 -6.68 -6.37
N CYS A 165 16.05 -5.64 -5.72
CA CYS A 165 14.59 -5.45 -5.60
C CYS A 165 13.91 -5.36 -6.98
N LEU A 166 14.48 -4.59 -7.90
CA LEU A 166 13.94 -4.43 -9.25
C LEU A 166 13.98 -5.74 -10.04
N LEU A 167 15.08 -6.49 -9.95
CA LEU A 167 15.20 -7.80 -10.63
C LEU A 167 14.21 -8.82 -10.07
N LEU A 168 13.97 -8.82 -8.76
CA LEU A 168 12.99 -9.69 -8.13
C LEU A 168 11.57 -9.36 -8.63
N ILE A 169 11.19 -8.07 -8.67
CA ILE A 169 9.89 -7.65 -9.19
C ILE A 169 9.75 -8.03 -10.66
N TRP A 170 10.74 -7.67 -11.47
CA TRP A 170 10.73 -7.97 -12.90
C TRP A 170 10.62 -9.48 -13.17
N GLY A 171 11.28 -10.30 -12.36
CA GLY A 171 11.31 -11.76 -12.54
C GLY A 171 9.95 -12.44 -12.50
N TYR A 172 9.01 -11.96 -11.68
CA TYR A 172 7.66 -12.55 -11.63
C TYR A 172 6.61 -11.78 -12.45
N THR A 173 6.88 -10.52 -12.83
CA THR A 173 5.93 -9.70 -13.61
C THR A 173 6.10 -9.85 -15.12
N PHE A 174 7.31 -10.14 -15.60
CA PHE A 174 7.69 -10.11 -17.02
C PHE A 174 6.76 -10.88 -17.99
N ARG A 175 6.17 -11.99 -17.53
CA ARG A 175 5.27 -12.81 -18.39
C ARG A 175 3.79 -12.74 -17.97
N GLY A 176 3.49 -12.08 -16.87
CA GLY A 176 2.26 -12.33 -16.15
C GLY A 176 1.00 -11.69 -16.70
N GLY A 177 1.06 -10.52 -17.30
CA GLY A 177 -0.12 -9.73 -17.63
C GLY A 177 -1.04 -9.45 -16.42
N LEU A 178 -2.13 -8.72 -16.65
CA LEU A 178 -3.04 -8.26 -15.58
C LEU A 178 -3.68 -9.42 -14.78
N LYS A 179 -3.99 -10.54 -15.41
CA LYS A 179 -4.59 -11.69 -14.71
C LYS A 179 -3.65 -12.27 -13.64
N THR A 180 -2.38 -12.37 -13.95
CA THR A 180 -1.36 -12.85 -13.02
C THR A 180 -1.19 -11.87 -11.87
N ILE A 181 -1.12 -10.56 -12.19
CA ILE A 181 -0.98 -9.51 -11.18
C ILE A 181 -2.15 -9.52 -10.19
N ILE A 182 -3.39 -9.65 -10.63
CA ILE A 182 -4.54 -9.76 -9.72
C ILE A 182 -4.38 -10.94 -8.74
N ILE A 183 -3.82 -12.05 -9.18
CA ILE A 183 -3.61 -13.23 -8.33
C ILE A 183 -2.42 -13.02 -7.38
N THR A 184 -1.29 -12.51 -7.88
CA THR A 184 -0.12 -12.19 -7.05
C THR A 184 -0.43 -11.11 -6.03
N ASP A 185 -1.14 -10.05 -6.42
CA ASP A 185 -1.59 -8.99 -5.51
C ASP A 185 -2.53 -9.51 -4.43
N SER A 186 -3.44 -10.44 -4.79
CA SER A 186 -4.32 -11.08 -3.80
C SER A 186 -3.50 -11.87 -2.77
N LEU A 187 -2.47 -12.58 -3.21
CA LEU A 187 -1.57 -13.30 -2.32
C LEU A 187 -0.76 -12.33 -1.44
N GLN A 188 -0.22 -11.29 -2.05
CA GLN A 188 0.50 -10.21 -1.34
C GLN A 188 -0.39 -9.52 -0.31
N THR A 189 -1.66 -9.29 -0.64
CA THR A 189 -2.65 -8.74 0.30
C THR A 189 -2.86 -9.65 1.52
N ILE A 190 -2.84 -10.99 1.35
CA ILE A 190 -2.91 -11.92 2.48
C ILE A 190 -1.74 -11.70 3.43
N PHE A 191 -0.51 -11.64 2.92
CA PHE A 191 0.66 -11.41 3.75
C PHE A 191 0.64 -10.04 4.44
N LEU A 192 0.22 -8.98 3.72
CA LEU A 192 0.08 -7.65 4.27
C LEU A 192 -0.94 -7.62 5.41
N VAL A 193 -2.14 -8.11 5.17
CA VAL A 193 -3.24 -8.09 6.16
C VAL A 193 -2.90 -8.98 7.36
N ALA A 194 -2.38 -10.19 7.10
CA ALA A 194 -1.93 -11.07 8.16
C ALA A 194 -0.84 -10.43 9.03
N SER A 195 0.12 -9.72 8.42
CA SER A 195 1.18 -9.05 9.16
C SER A 195 0.67 -7.92 10.05
N VAL A 196 -0.36 -7.20 9.64
CA VAL A 196 -1.00 -6.16 10.48
C VAL A 196 -1.64 -6.80 11.72
N PHE A 197 -2.45 -7.83 11.54
CA PHE A 197 -3.12 -8.49 12.67
C PHE A 197 -2.13 -9.22 13.60
N LEU A 198 -1.13 -9.89 13.04
CA LEU A 198 -0.09 -10.54 13.83
C LEU A 198 0.77 -9.52 14.57
N SER A 199 1.05 -8.34 13.98
CA SER A 199 1.75 -7.27 14.69
C SER A 199 0.96 -6.77 15.90
N ILE A 200 -0.35 -6.55 15.76
CA ILE A 200 -1.23 -6.24 16.90
C ILE A 200 -1.13 -7.31 17.97
N TYR A 201 -1.26 -8.57 17.56
CA TYR A 201 -1.17 -9.70 18.50
C TYR A 201 0.17 -9.74 19.25
N PHE A 202 1.29 -9.58 18.56
CA PHE A 202 2.61 -9.60 19.19
C PHE A 202 2.84 -8.41 20.12
N ILE A 203 2.39 -7.22 19.75
CA ILE A 203 2.47 -6.04 20.61
C ILE A 203 1.61 -6.22 21.86
N CYS A 204 0.37 -6.67 21.72
CA CYS A 204 -0.53 -6.97 22.82
C CYS A 204 0.06 -8.04 23.76
N SER A 205 0.61 -9.11 23.20
CA SER A 205 1.27 -10.18 23.96
C SER A 205 2.46 -9.64 24.77
N SER A 206 3.29 -8.78 24.15
CA SER A 206 4.45 -8.16 24.82
C SER A 206 4.04 -7.16 25.91
N LEU A 207 2.90 -6.51 25.75
CA LEU A 207 2.32 -5.61 26.74
C LEU A 207 1.52 -6.36 27.82
N HIS A 208 1.39 -7.69 27.71
CA HIS A 208 0.51 -8.51 28.57
C HIS A 208 -0.93 -8.02 28.61
N MET A 209 -1.46 -7.61 27.46
CA MET A 209 -2.81 -7.09 27.27
C MET A 209 -3.65 -8.03 26.39
N ASN A 210 -4.92 -8.20 26.74
CA ASN A 210 -5.89 -8.78 25.82
C ASN A 210 -6.39 -7.73 24.81
N ILE A 211 -7.11 -8.15 23.77
CA ILE A 211 -7.59 -7.25 22.70
C ILE A 211 -8.51 -6.15 23.24
N GLY A 212 -9.36 -6.45 24.23
CA GLY A 212 -10.23 -5.47 24.88
C GLY A 212 -9.45 -4.42 25.65
N GLU A 213 -8.44 -4.83 26.42
CA GLU A 213 -7.53 -3.94 27.14
C GLU A 213 -6.70 -3.06 26.18
N ALA A 214 -6.25 -3.64 25.05
CA ALA A 214 -5.54 -2.89 24.03
C ALA A 214 -6.44 -1.78 23.44
N PHE A 215 -7.70 -2.11 23.11
CA PHE A 215 -8.67 -1.12 22.64
C PHE A 215 -8.93 -0.01 23.66
N HIS A 216 -9.10 -0.38 24.94
CA HIS A 216 -9.30 0.56 26.04
C HIS A 216 -8.07 1.44 26.25
N SER A 217 -6.88 0.87 26.15
CA SER A 217 -5.60 1.60 26.24
C SER A 217 -5.44 2.61 25.11
N ILE A 218 -5.75 2.22 23.86
CA ILE A 218 -5.75 3.15 22.73
C ILE A 218 -6.75 4.27 22.95
N LYS A 219 -8.00 3.95 23.33
CA LYS A 219 -9.07 4.91 23.55
C LYS A 219 -8.73 5.96 24.61
N ASN A 220 -8.09 5.53 25.69
CA ASN A 220 -7.70 6.42 26.79
C ASN A 220 -6.37 7.12 26.56
N SER A 221 -5.61 6.73 25.54
CA SER A 221 -4.37 7.41 25.17
C SER A 221 -4.66 8.74 24.46
N HIS A 222 -3.68 9.64 24.46
CA HIS A 222 -3.77 10.86 23.68
C HIS A 222 -3.67 10.62 22.17
N TYR A 223 -3.41 9.36 21.72
CA TYR A 223 -3.26 9.01 20.30
C TYR A 223 -4.60 8.80 19.56
N SER A 224 -5.71 8.62 20.28
CA SER A 224 -6.99 8.19 19.69
C SER A 224 -7.82 9.29 19.01
N LYS A 225 -7.39 10.55 19.07
CA LYS A 225 -8.16 11.67 18.50
C LYS A 225 -8.17 11.62 16.98
N ILE A 226 -9.38 11.56 16.40
CA ILE A 226 -9.60 11.50 14.95
C ILE A 226 -9.90 12.89 14.38
N PHE A 227 -10.86 13.64 14.95
CA PHE A 227 -11.39 14.87 14.37
C PHE A 227 -10.69 16.12 14.89
N PHE A 228 -10.14 16.91 13.96
CA PHE A 228 -9.46 18.18 14.22
C PHE A 228 -10.25 19.31 13.56
N THR A 229 -11.13 19.94 14.34
CA THR A 229 -12.10 20.94 13.84
C THR A 229 -11.78 22.38 14.24
N ASN A 230 -10.70 22.58 15.00
CA ASN A 230 -10.33 23.92 15.49
C ASN A 230 -9.48 24.66 14.45
N ASN A 231 -9.69 25.99 14.36
CA ASN A 231 -8.86 26.91 13.57
C ASN A 231 -8.75 26.54 12.08
N PHE A 232 -9.88 26.62 11.35
CA PHE A 232 -9.92 26.26 9.93
C PHE A 232 -8.83 26.94 9.09
N VAL A 233 -8.53 28.22 9.32
CA VAL A 233 -7.59 28.98 8.49
C VAL A 233 -6.15 28.51 8.72
N THR A 234 -5.70 28.45 9.96
CA THR A 234 -4.30 28.18 10.33
C THR A 234 -3.97 26.70 10.43
N ASN A 235 -4.95 25.87 10.76
CA ASN A 235 -4.73 24.43 10.93
C ASN A 235 -4.73 23.72 9.56
N LYS A 236 -3.54 23.33 9.08
CA LYS A 236 -3.40 22.53 7.85
C LYS A 236 -4.04 21.14 7.93
N PHE A 237 -4.28 20.62 9.14
CA PHE A 237 -4.86 19.31 9.41
C PHE A 237 -6.33 19.36 9.80
N HIS A 238 -6.99 20.49 9.57
CA HIS A 238 -8.42 20.64 9.83
C HIS A 238 -9.23 19.59 9.06
N PHE A 239 -10.27 19.02 9.71
CA PHE A 239 -11.09 17.94 9.15
C PHE A 239 -11.55 18.23 7.70
N THR A 240 -12.13 19.38 7.45
CA THR A 240 -12.63 19.73 6.11
C THR A 240 -11.54 19.70 5.04
N LYS A 241 -10.34 20.19 5.35
CA LYS A 241 -9.21 20.17 4.40
C LYS A 241 -8.75 18.76 4.10
N GLN A 242 -8.61 17.93 5.14
CA GLN A 242 -8.19 16.54 5.01
C GLN A 242 -9.25 15.70 4.28
N PHE A 243 -10.51 15.88 4.63
CA PHE A 243 -11.63 15.16 4.03
C PHE A 243 -11.80 15.51 2.55
N ILE A 244 -11.84 16.78 2.20
CA ILE A 244 -11.94 17.24 0.81
C ILE A 244 -10.68 16.82 0.03
N GLY A 245 -9.50 16.98 0.62
CA GLY A 245 -8.24 16.52 0.03
C GLY A 245 -8.29 15.03 -0.30
N GLY A 246 -8.78 14.20 0.62
CA GLY A 246 -8.98 12.76 0.39
C GLY A 246 -9.88 12.46 -0.80
N ILE A 247 -11.01 13.16 -0.95
CA ILE A 247 -11.92 12.99 -2.09
C ILE A 247 -11.18 13.23 -3.42
N PHE A 248 -10.53 14.39 -3.56
CA PHE A 248 -9.87 14.75 -4.81
C PHE A 248 -8.63 13.91 -5.11
N VAL A 249 -7.85 13.56 -4.09
CA VAL A 249 -6.70 12.65 -4.26
C VAL A 249 -7.17 11.28 -4.75
N THR A 250 -8.26 10.76 -4.21
CA THR A 250 -8.81 9.47 -4.69
C THR A 250 -9.31 9.55 -6.12
N ILE A 251 -10.01 10.61 -6.49
CA ILE A 251 -10.43 10.79 -7.89
C ILE A 251 -9.21 10.81 -8.82
N GLY A 252 -8.15 11.53 -8.45
CA GLY A 252 -6.92 11.61 -9.22
C GLY A 252 -6.16 10.29 -9.29
N MET A 253 -5.90 9.67 -8.13
CA MET A 253 -5.04 8.48 -8.04
C MET A 253 -5.73 7.15 -8.38
N PHE A 254 -7.05 7.08 -8.29
CA PHE A 254 -7.81 5.87 -8.59
C PHE A 254 -8.73 6.00 -9.79
N GLY A 255 -9.31 7.18 -9.98
CA GLY A 255 -10.25 7.41 -11.08
C GLY A 255 -9.56 7.75 -12.39
N LEU A 256 -8.41 8.46 -12.33
CA LEU A 256 -7.67 8.97 -13.48
C LEU A 256 -6.28 8.32 -13.64
N ASP A 257 -6.00 7.30 -12.87
CA ASP A 257 -4.74 6.51 -12.95
C ASP A 257 -4.99 5.19 -13.67
N GLN A 258 -4.18 4.88 -14.68
CA GLN A 258 -4.32 3.69 -15.51
C GLN A 258 -4.15 2.40 -14.72
N ASP A 259 -3.17 2.33 -13.82
CA ASP A 259 -2.83 1.13 -13.06
C ASP A 259 -4.02 0.60 -12.24
N LEU A 260 -4.63 1.46 -11.45
CA LEU A 260 -5.75 1.06 -10.60
C LEU A 260 -7.07 0.92 -11.37
N MET A 261 -7.28 1.78 -12.39
CA MET A 261 -8.47 1.69 -13.20
C MET A 261 -8.48 0.46 -14.12
N GLN A 262 -7.34 0.06 -14.65
CA GLN A 262 -7.17 -1.15 -15.45
C GLN A 262 -7.66 -2.40 -14.71
N LYS A 263 -7.40 -2.52 -13.41
CA LYS A 263 -7.93 -3.61 -12.57
C LYS A 263 -9.46 -3.58 -12.51
N ASN A 264 -10.06 -2.42 -12.33
CA ASN A 264 -11.52 -2.27 -12.37
C ASN A 264 -12.09 -2.67 -13.74
N LEU A 265 -11.45 -2.26 -14.83
CA LEU A 265 -11.87 -2.58 -16.20
C LEU A 265 -11.72 -4.06 -16.56
N SER A 266 -10.96 -4.84 -15.79
CA SER A 266 -10.85 -6.29 -15.95
C SER A 266 -12.08 -7.06 -15.46
N CYS A 267 -12.97 -6.44 -14.69
CA CYS A 267 -14.22 -7.06 -14.26
C CYS A 267 -15.18 -7.27 -15.43
N LYS A 268 -16.02 -8.30 -15.34
CA LYS A 268 -16.90 -8.75 -16.42
C LYS A 268 -17.85 -7.67 -16.94
N ASN A 269 -18.38 -6.86 -16.05
CA ASN A 269 -19.34 -5.81 -16.37
C ASN A 269 -19.31 -4.69 -15.30
N LEU A 270 -20.00 -3.58 -15.59
CA LEU A 270 -20.07 -2.42 -14.71
C LEU A 270 -20.53 -2.77 -13.29
N LYS A 271 -21.56 -3.63 -13.14
CA LYS A 271 -22.09 -4.00 -11.81
C LYS A 271 -21.03 -4.72 -10.96
N GLU A 272 -20.24 -5.60 -11.59
CA GLU A 272 -19.13 -6.27 -10.90
C GLU A 272 -17.98 -5.30 -10.56
N ALA A 273 -17.65 -4.37 -11.44
CA ALA A 273 -16.65 -3.33 -11.15
C ALA A 273 -17.11 -2.39 -10.03
N GLN A 274 -18.39 -2.04 -9.97
CA GLN A 274 -18.94 -1.27 -8.85
C GLN A 274 -18.92 -2.07 -7.54
N LYS A 275 -19.29 -3.36 -7.56
CA LYS A 275 -19.18 -4.24 -6.38
C LYS A 275 -17.72 -4.33 -5.90
N ASN A 276 -16.78 -4.49 -6.83
CA ASN A 276 -15.36 -4.45 -6.55
C ASN A 276 -14.99 -3.17 -5.78
N MET A 277 -15.29 -2.00 -6.36
CA MET A 277 -14.91 -0.71 -5.78
C MET A 277 -15.55 -0.47 -4.40
N LEU A 278 -16.84 -0.81 -4.23
CA LEU A 278 -17.53 -0.66 -2.95
C LEU A 278 -16.97 -1.59 -1.87
N SER A 279 -16.74 -2.86 -2.20
CA SER A 279 -16.13 -3.82 -1.26
C SER A 279 -14.72 -3.42 -0.89
N PHE A 280 -13.92 -3.02 -1.87
CA PHE A 280 -12.59 -2.46 -1.66
C PHE A 280 -12.63 -1.27 -0.71
N THR A 281 -13.53 -0.29 -0.92
CA THR A 281 -13.66 0.91 -0.08
C THR A 281 -13.92 0.54 1.38
N PHE A 282 -14.87 -0.36 1.61
CA PHE A 282 -15.20 -0.79 2.98
C PHE A 282 -13.99 -1.40 3.69
N VAL A 283 -13.33 -2.35 3.03
CA VAL A 283 -12.15 -3.01 3.60
C VAL A 283 -10.98 -2.05 3.77
N PHE A 284 -10.77 -1.14 2.81
CA PHE A 284 -9.72 -0.11 2.88
C PHE A 284 -9.86 0.79 4.11
N VAL A 285 -11.08 1.26 4.42
CA VAL A 285 -11.34 2.09 5.62
C VAL A 285 -11.02 1.32 6.89
N ILE A 286 -11.48 0.06 6.99
CA ILE A 286 -11.23 -0.78 8.16
C ILE A 286 -9.74 -1.07 8.36
N ILE A 287 -9.02 -1.44 7.31
CA ILE A 287 -7.59 -1.78 7.41
C ILE A 287 -6.78 -0.54 7.81
N ASN A 288 -7.10 0.66 7.32
CA ASN A 288 -6.42 1.88 7.75
C ASN A 288 -6.63 2.17 9.24
N LEU A 289 -7.79 1.85 9.80
CA LEU A 289 -8.01 1.94 11.24
C LEU A 289 -7.11 0.96 12.01
N PHE A 290 -6.91 -0.26 11.51
CA PHE A 290 -5.96 -1.19 12.11
C PHE A 290 -4.51 -0.71 12.02
N PHE A 291 -4.09 -0.11 10.90
CA PHE A 291 -2.75 0.52 10.81
C PHE A 291 -2.54 1.62 11.85
N LEU A 292 -3.54 2.47 12.04
CA LEU A 292 -3.48 3.50 13.09
C LEU A 292 -3.45 2.89 14.50
N SER A 293 -4.18 1.78 14.70
CA SER A 293 -4.15 1.03 15.96
C SER A 293 -2.78 0.42 16.23
N VAL A 294 -2.14 -0.18 15.19
CA VAL A 294 -0.74 -0.62 15.27
C VAL A 294 0.15 0.54 15.72
N GLY A 295 0.00 1.71 15.10
CA GLY A 295 0.77 2.90 15.46
C GLY A 295 0.61 3.28 16.93
N ALA A 296 -0.63 3.41 17.42
CA ALA A 296 -0.88 3.74 18.82
C ALA A 296 -0.24 2.72 19.78
N LEU A 297 -0.40 1.43 19.49
CA LEU A 297 0.20 0.35 20.29
C LEU A 297 1.73 0.36 20.26
N LEU A 298 2.34 0.66 19.10
CA LEU A 298 3.79 0.80 18.98
C LEU A 298 4.33 1.94 19.88
N TYR A 299 3.65 3.09 19.91
CA TYR A 299 4.05 4.20 20.75
C TYR A 299 3.80 3.93 22.23
N ILE A 300 2.71 3.25 22.60
CA ILE A 300 2.45 2.80 23.97
C ILE A 300 3.56 1.82 24.41
N TYR A 301 3.93 0.88 23.55
CA TYR A 301 5.01 -0.07 23.80
C TYR A 301 6.36 0.64 23.93
N ALA A 302 6.70 1.52 22.99
CA ALA A 302 7.95 2.28 23.01
C ALA A 302 8.09 3.13 24.28
N HIS A 303 7.01 3.79 24.71
CA HIS A 303 7.00 4.57 25.95
C HIS A 303 7.22 3.69 27.20
N ARG A 304 6.58 2.52 27.25
CA ARG A 304 6.71 1.58 28.37
C ARG A 304 8.12 1.01 28.49
N GLU A 305 8.72 0.66 27.35
CA GLU A 305 10.07 0.04 27.30
C GLU A 305 11.21 1.07 27.21
N GLY A 306 10.90 2.38 27.23
CA GLY A 306 11.90 3.43 27.13
C GLY A 306 12.61 3.51 25.78
N ILE A 307 11.95 3.05 24.70
CA ILE A 307 12.53 3.03 23.35
C ILE A 307 12.42 4.44 22.75
N ALA A 308 13.55 5.04 22.43
CA ALA A 308 13.59 6.32 21.71
C ALA A 308 13.21 6.14 20.24
N ILE A 309 12.58 7.17 19.65
CA ILE A 309 12.31 7.18 18.20
C ILE A 309 13.65 7.22 17.47
N PRO A 310 13.91 6.29 16.53
CA PRO A 310 15.17 6.27 15.79
C PRO A 310 15.42 7.59 15.05
N LEU A 311 16.68 8.00 14.99
CA LEU A 311 17.09 9.21 14.30
C LEU A 311 17.45 8.90 12.84
N ASP A 312 17.19 9.85 11.97
CA ASP A 312 17.70 9.86 10.61
C ASP A 312 19.23 10.07 10.62
N GLU A 313 19.94 9.27 9.86
CA GLU A 313 21.43 9.27 9.89
C GLU A 313 22.04 10.57 9.33
N VAL A 314 21.32 11.28 8.46
CA VAL A 314 21.80 12.50 7.80
C VAL A 314 21.34 13.76 8.53
N THR A 315 20.05 13.80 8.88
CA THR A 315 19.44 15.01 9.46
C THR A 315 19.47 15.04 10.98
N HIS A 316 19.78 13.91 11.63
CA HIS A 316 19.74 13.67 13.09
C HIS A 316 18.38 14.04 13.74
N LYS A 317 17.30 14.06 12.93
CA LYS A 317 15.93 14.30 13.42
C LYS A 317 15.21 12.97 13.68
N PRO A 318 14.27 12.94 14.63
CA PRO A 318 13.42 11.76 14.84
C PRO A 318 12.71 11.36 13.55
N ARG A 319 12.89 10.10 13.13
CA ARG A 319 12.25 9.53 11.93
C ARG A 319 11.25 8.46 12.35
N THR A 320 10.00 8.86 12.38
CA THR A 320 8.90 8.02 12.87
C THR A 320 8.67 6.77 12.01
N ASP A 321 9.02 6.82 10.71
CA ASP A 321 8.98 5.67 9.81
C ASP A 321 9.89 4.51 10.25
N TYR A 322 10.91 4.77 11.06
CA TYR A 322 11.81 3.73 11.56
C TYR A 322 11.30 3.04 12.83
N LEU A 323 10.27 3.57 13.51
CA LEU A 323 9.83 3.02 14.79
C LEU A 323 9.29 1.58 14.64
N PHE A 324 8.42 1.35 13.66
CA PHE A 324 7.85 0.01 13.44
C PHE A 324 8.92 -1.02 13.04
N PRO A 325 9.77 -0.75 12.03
CA PRO A 325 10.91 -1.62 11.72
C PRO A 325 11.80 -1.90 12.93
N GLU A 326 12.15 -0.85 13.70
CA GLU A 326 13.02 -0.97 14.87
C GLU A 326 12.45 -1.92 15.91
N ILE A 327 11.18 -1.73 16.28
CA ILE A 327 10.52 -2.59 17.28
C ILE A 327 10.40 -4.02 16.75
N ALA A 328 9.94 -4.21 15.52
CA ALA A 328 9.72 -5.54 14.96
C ALA A 328 11.02 -6.35 14.81
N LEU A 329 12.11 -5.71 14.39
CA LEU A 329 13.36 -6.39 14.03
C LEU A 329 14.34 -6.50 15.19
N ASN A 330 14.45 -5.47 16.03
CA ASN A 330 15.45 -5.41 17.10
C ASN A 330 14.90 -5.82 18.47
N TYR A 331 13.64 -5.49 18.78
CA TYR A 331 13.04 -5.79 20.09
C TYR A 331 12.27 -7.11 20.09
N PHE A 332 11.33 -7.31 19.16
CA PHE A 332 10.54 -8.54 19.13
C PHE A 332 11.33 -9.73 18.59
N LYS A 333 12.14 -9.52 17.55
CA LYS A 333 12.95 -10.58 16.90
C LYS A 333 12.12 -11.82 16.50
N GLY A 334 12.77 -12.85 15.96
CA GLY A 334 12.10 -14.14 15.67
C GLY A 334 10.91 -13.99 14.69
N VAL A 335 9.79 -14.61 15.02
CA VAL A 335 8.58 -14.66 14.16
C VAL A 335 8.01 -13.27 13.86
N PRO A 336 7.89 -12.33 14.82
CA PRO A 336 7.42 -10.97 14.52
C PRO A 336 8.26 -10.24 13.47
N ALA A 337 9.58 -10.43 13.50
CA ALA A 337 10.49 -9.84 12.53
C ALA A 337 10.23 -10.37 11.10
N VAL A 338 10.04 -11.68 10.96
CA VAL A 338 9.70 -12.31 9.68
C VAL A 338 8.34 -11.81 9.18
N VAL A 339 7.34 -11.79 10.03
CA VAL A 339 5.98 -11.33 9.71
C VAL A 339 6.00 -9.88 9.24
N PHE A 340 6.73 -9.00 9.94
CA PHE A 340 6.91 -7.61 9.55
C PHE A 340 7.57 -7.49 8.17
N MET A 341 8.68 -8.20 7.94
CA MET A 341 9.43 -8.13 6.68
C MET A 341 8.62 -8.66 5.50
N LEU A 342 7.88 -9.76 5.67
CA LEU A 342 6.99 -10.28 4.63
C LEU A 342 5.84 -9.32 4.32
N GLY A 343 5.23 -8.71 5.35
CA GLY A 343 4.17 -7.72 5.17
C GLY A 343 4.65 -6.47 4.44
N LEU A 344 5.81 -5.93 4.84
CA LEU A 344 6.43 -4.79 4.21
C LEU A 344 6.79 -5.06 2.75
N THR A 345 7.42 -6.21 2.50
CA THR A 345 7.82 -6.64 1.16
C THR A 345 6.58 -6.81 0.27
N ALA A 346 5.56 -7.51 0.76
CA ALA A 346 4.30 -7.71 0.06
C ALA A 346 3.62 -6.38 -0.30
N ALA A 347 3.49 -5.46 0.66
CA ALA A 347 2.87 -4.15 0.45
C ALA A 347 3.59 -3.31 -0.61
N THR A 348 4.93 -3.38 -0.67
CA THR A 348 5.72 -2.58 -1.61
C THR A 348 5.66 -3.13 -3.01
N PHE A 349 5.79 -4.45 -3.14
CA PHE A 349 5.91 -5.06 -4.44
C PHE A 349 4.58 -5.11 -5.17
N ALA A 350 3.45 -5.29 -4.48
CA ALA A 350 2.11 -5.16 -5.04
C ALA A 350 1.81 -3.78 -5.65
N THR A 351 2.48 -2.73 -5.20
CA THR A 351 2.33 -1.39 -5.78
C THR A 351 3.31 -1.12 -6.92
N THR A 352 4.47 -1.78 -6.92
CA THR A 352 5.51 -1.54 -7.92
C THR A 352 5.30 -2.40 -9.17
N ASP A 353 4.92 -3.67 -9.03
CA ASP A 353 4.68 -4.58 -10.15
C ASP A 353 3.47 -4.16 -10.99
N SER A 354 2.43 -3.70 -10.32
CA SER A 354 1.24 -3.16 -10.95
C SER A 354 1.55 -1.94 -11.83
N GLY A 355 2.42 -1.04 -11.34
CA GLY A 355 2.89 0.10 -12.11
C GLY A 355 3.77 -0.24 -13.31
N LEU A 356 4.46 -1.38 -13.30
CA LEU A 356 5.28 -1.84 -14.43
C LEU A 356 4.46 -2.42 -15.58
N THR A 357 3.21 -2.78 -15.35
CA THR A 357 2.32 -3.41 -16.33
C THR A 357 1.22 -2.49 -16.86
N ALA A 358 1.04 -1.33 -16.24
CA ALA A 358 0.10 -0.29 -16.67
C ALA A 358 0.69 0.56 -17.78
#